data_895d05eaa36c01c7fdd2a0b0cf5a950c
#
_entry.id   895d05eaa36c01c7fdd2a0b0cf5a950c
#
_cell.length_a   1.000
_cell.length_b   1.000
_cell.length_c   1.000
_cell.angle_alpha   90.00
_cell.angle_beta   90.00
_cell.angle_gamma   90.00
#
_symmetry.space_group_name_H-M   'P 1'
#
loop_
_entity.id
_entity.type
_entity.pdbx_description
1 polymer ?
#
loop_
_entity_poly.entity_id
_entity_poly.type
_entity_poly.pdbx_seq_one_letter_code
_entity_poly.pdbx_strand_id
1 'polypeptide(L)' 'MRELPLATHTHDGREIIVNGDRLATRAGTLAELLAELGLAGKRIATARNGDFVSEGARVLTAIERGDRIEIVSPRHGG' A
#
# COMPACT_ATOMS: atom_id res chain seq x y z
N MET A 1 -17.39 11.88 27.69
CA MET A 1 -17.07 11.81 27.32
C MET A 1 -16.61 11.49 26.48
N ARG A 2 -16.54 11.29 26.24
CA ARG A 2 -16.18 10.95 25.64
C ARG A 2 -15.53 10.76 24.81
N GLU A 3 -15.32 10.53 24.48
CA GLU A 3 -14.82 10.32 23.83
C GLU A 3 -14.16 10.03 23.10
N LEU A 4 -13.94 9.89 23.00
CA LEU A 4 -13.37 9.63 22.36
C LEU A 4 -12.88 9.06 21.63
N PRO A 5 -12.93 8.76 21.47
CA PRO A 5 -12.45 8.08 20.89
C PRO A 5 -12.12 8.07 19.81
N LEU A 6 -12.18 8.31 19.83
CA LEU A 6 -11.88 8.23 19.00
C LEU A 6 -11.09 8.06 18.25
N ALA A 7 -11.10 8.44 18.13
CA ALA A 7 -9.88 8.45 17.54
C ALA A 7 -9.17 7.21 17.57
N THR A 8 -9.38 6.60 18.43
CA THR A 8 -8.78 5.43 18.63
C THR A 8 -8.69 4.60 17.46
N HIS A 9 -9.64 4.51 16.79
CA HIS A 9 -9.68 3.63 15.75
C HIS A 9 -8.64 3.84 14.75
N THR A 10 -8.07 4.92 14.72
CA THR A 10 -7.11 5.15 13.76
C THR A 10 -5.91 4.32 13.94
N HIS A 11 -5.80 3.71 15.07
CA HIS A 11 -4.66 2.92 15.30
C HIS A 11 -4.59 1.71 14.48
N ASP A 12 -5.66 1.30 13.88
CA ASP A 12 -5.62 0.12 13.11
C ASP A 12 -4.95 0.34 11.78
N GLY A 13 -4.73 1.55 11.38
CA GLY A 13 -4.10 1.79 10.12
C GLY A 13 -2.69 2.26 10.30
N ARG A 14 -1.85 2.00 9.33
CA ARG A 14 -0.51 2.55 9.28
C ARG A 14 -0.48 3.53 8.15
N GLU A 15 0.24 4.61 8.34
CA GLU A 15 0.35 5.60 7.30
C GLU A 15 1.54 5.28 6.43
N ILE A 16 1.32 5.21 5.14
CA ILE A 16 2.35 4.97 4.16
C ILE A 16 2.21 6.03 3.07
N ILE A 17 3.12 6.03 2.12
CA ILE A 17 3.08 6.95 1.01
C ILE A 17 2.97 6.13 -0.25
N VAL A 18 1.92 6.35 -1.03
CA VAL A 18 1.72 5.63 -2.27
C VAL A 18 1.76 6.62 -3.42
N ASN A 19 2.74 6.48 -4.29
CA ASN A 19 2.92 7.40 -5.41
C ASN A 19 2.92 8.86 -4.96
N GLY A 20 3.56 9.10 -3.81
CA GLY A 20 3.69 10.46 -3.31
C GLY A 20 2.57 10.93 -2.41
N ASP A 21 1.49 10.18 -2.28
CA ASP A 21 0.36 10.59 -1.47
C ASP A 21 0.27 9.78 -0.20
N ARG A 22 -0.08 10.42 0.90
CA ARG A 22 -0.25 9.71 2.14
C ARG A 22 -1.50 8.88 2.12
N LEU A 23 -1.40 7.70 2.68
CA LEU A 23 -2.50 6.77 2.70
C LEU A 23 -2.43 5.95 3.96
N ALA A 24 -3.54 5.80 4.65
CA ALA A 24 -3.61 4.91 5.79
C ALA A 24 -4.08 3.55 5.30
N THR A 25 -3.44 2.49 5.75
CA THR A 25 -3.79 1.16 5.30
C THR A 25 -3.70 0.17 6.43
N ARG A 26 -4.52 -0.86 6.36
CA ARG A 26 -4.43 -1.97 7.28
C ARG A 26 -3.77 -3.15 6.62
N ALA A 27 -3.35 -3.01 5.38
CA ALA A 27 -2.73 -4.10 4.67
C ALA A 27 -1.44 -4.52 5.35
N GLY A 28 -1.23 -5.79 5.50
CA GLY A 28 -0.01 -6.31 6.08
C GLY A 28 1.05 -6.59 5.05
N THR A 29 0.66 -6.80 3.81
CA THR A 29 1.60 -7.07 2.73
C THR A 29 1.29 -6.19 1.54
N LEU A 30 2.23 -6.13 0.64
CA LEU A 30 2.02 -5.35 -0.58
C LEU A 30 0.87 -5.93 -1.40
N ALA A 31 0.75 -7.26 -1.42
CA ALA A 31 -0.36 -7.86 -2.14
C ALA A 31 -1.70 -7.43 -1.56
N GLU A 32 -1.78 -7.38 -0.23
CA GLU A 32 -3.02 -6.94 0.40
C GLU A 32 -3.30 -5.47 0.12
N LEU A 33 -2.25 -4.66 0.06
CA LEU A 33 -2.43 -3.26 -0.24
C LEU A 33 -3.01 -3.09 -1.64
N LEU A 34 -2.51 -3.86 -2.60
CA LEU A 34 -3.02 -3.76 -3.95
C LEU A 34 -4.48 -4.17 -4.01
N ALA A 35 -4.86 -5.19 -3.25
CA ALA A 35 -6.26 -5.59 -3.20
C ALA A 35 -7.11 -4.49 -2.60
N GLU A 36 -6.61 -3.85 -1.56
CA GLU A 36 -7.31 -2.77 -0.91
C GLU A 36 -7.53 -1.61 -1.87
N LEU A 37 -6.58 -1.37 -2.75
CA LEU A 37 -6.67 -0.27 -3.71
C LEU A 37 -7.42 -0.66 -4.99
N GLY A 38 -7.91 -1.89 -5.06
CA GLY A 38 -8.63 -2.33 -6.24
C GLY A 38 -7.73 -2.68 -7.40
N LEU A 39 -6.46 -2.95 -7.12
CA LEU A 39 -5.49 -3.19 -8.18
C LEU A 39 -5.06 -4.64 -8.30
N ALA A 40 -5.64 -5.53 -7.50
CA ALA A 40 -5.29 -6.94 -7.59
C ALA A 40 -5.63 -7.45 -8.99
N GLY A 41 -4.73 -8.20 -9.56
CA GLY A 41 -4.94 -8.74 -10.90
C GLY A 41 -4.65 -7.79 -12.03
N LYS A 42 -4.31 -6.55 -11.73
CA LYS A 42 -3.99 -5.60 -12.77
C LYS A 42 -2.53 -5.72 -13.15
N ARG A 43 -2.25 -5.32 -14.37
CA ARG A 43 -0.87 -5.37 -14.83
C ARG A 43 -0.15 -4.11 -14.35
N ILE A 44 0.61 -4.24 -13.32
CA ILE A 44 1.30 -3.12 -12.72
C ILE A 44 2.68 -3.54 -12.24
N ALA A 45 3.54 -2.58 -12.04
CA ALA A 45 4.84 -2.80 -11.44
C ALA A 45 4.86 -2.11 -10.08
N THR A 46 5.55 -2.67 -9.14
CA THR A 46 5.58 -2.13 -7.79
C THR A 46 7.00 -2.01 -7.27
N ALA A 47 7.20 -1.03 -6.40
CA ALA A 47 8.47 -0.88 -5.69
C ALA A 47 8.16 -0.48 -4.26
N ARG A 48 9.01 -0.90 -3.34
CA ARG A 48 8.88 -0.53 -1.94
C ARG A 48 10.17 0.10 -1.50
N ASN A 49 10.11 1.33 -1.07
CA ASN A 49 11.28 2.09 -0.63
C ASN A 49 12.41 2.07 -1.67
N GLY A 50 12.01 2.18 -2.93
CA GLY A 50 12.96 2.22 -4.01
C GLY A 50 13.35 0.88 -4.59
N ASP A 51 12.92 -0.22 -3.97
CA ASP A 51 13.28 -1.54 -4.45
C ASP A 51 12.13 -2.19 -5.21
N PHE A 52 12.44 -2.67 -6.41
CA PHE A 52 11.43 -3.35 -7.21
C PHE A 52 10.91 -4.58 -6.49
N VAL A 53 9.61 -4.80 -6.54
CA VAL A 53 8.99 -5.97 -5.95
C VAL A 53 8.23 -6.70 -7.05
N SER A 54 8.69 -7.90 -7.37
CA SER A 54 8.05 -8.68 -8.42
C SER A 54 6.66 -9.13 -8.00
N GLU A 55 5.86 -9.47 -8.97
CA GLU A 55 4.49 -9.88 -8.69
C GLU A 55 4.45 -11.01 -7.67
N GLY A 56 5.27 -12.02 -7.84
CA GLY A 56 5.24 -13.16 -6.92
C GLY A 56 5.77 -12.84 -5.53
N ALA A 57 6.52 -11.76 -5.39
CA ALA A 57 7.07 -11.41 -4.09
C ALA A 57 6.14 -10.53 -3.27
N ARG A 58 5.07 -10.02 -3.86
CA ARG A 58 4.21 -9.07 -3.16
C ARG A 58 3.55 -9.65 -1.93
N VAL A 59 3.20 -10.91 -1.99
CA VAL A 59 2.53 -11.55 -0.88
C VAL A 59 3.50 -11.77 0.28
N LEU A 60 4.80 -11.70 0.00
CA LEU A 60 5.81 -11.87 1.03
C LEU A 60 6.42 -10.55 1.49
N THR A 61 5.98 -9.45 0.91
CA THR A 61 6.57 -8.16 1.22
C THR A 61 5.69 -7.43 2.23
N ALA A 62 6.18 -7.32 3.45
CA ALA A 62 5.42 -6.67 4.51
C ALA A 62 5.38 -5.16 4.29
N ILE A 63 4.28 -4.57 4.69
CA ILE A 63 4.09 -3.13 4.64
C ILE A 63 4.29 -2.59 6.05
N GLU A 64 5.12 -1.58 6.19
CA GLU A 64 5.36 -0.99 7.48
C GLU A 64 5.12 0.51 7.44
N ARG A 65 4.87 1.05 8.62
CA ARG A 65 4.59 2.47 8.73
C ARG A 65 5.70 3.27 8.09
N GLY A 66 5.34 4.26 7.31
CA GLY A 66 6.32 5.12 6.66
C GLY A 66 6.85 4.60 5.34
N ASP A 67 6.46 3.41 4.94
CA ASP A 67 6.94 2.87 3.67
C ASP A 67 6.50 3.73 2.50
N ARG A 68 7.36 3.79 1.51
CA ARG A 68 7.04 4.44 0.25
C ARG A 68 6.80 3.37 -0.77
N ILE A 69 5.60 3.34 -1.30
CA ILE A 69 5.21 2.37 -2.30
C ILE A 69 4.98 3.08 -3.62
N GLU A 70 5.55 2.54 -4.68
CA GLU A 70 5.34 3.08 -6.00
C GLU A 70 4.64 2.06 -6.84
N ILE A 71 3.59 2.46 -7.52
CA ILE A 71 2.78 1.58 -8.35
C ILE A 71 2.66 2.22 -9.71
N VAL A 72 3.10 1.50 -10.73
CA VAL A 72 3.11 2.03 -12.08
C VAL A 72 2.36 1.10 -12.99
N SER A 73 1.47 1.66 -13.79
CA SER A 73 0.77 0.87 -14.77
C SER A 73 1.48 1.03 -16.08
N PRO A 74 2.01 -0.02 -16.62
CA PRO A 74 2.67 0.10 -17.89
C PRO A 74 1.67 0.52 -18.94
N ARG A 75 1.99 1.55 -19.65
CA ARG A 75 1.11 1.98 -20.64
C ARG A 75 1.74 1.72 -21.92
N HIS A 76 1.11 1.11 -22.78
CA HIS A 76 1.74 0.88 -23.98
C HIS A 76 0.93 1.48 -25.02
N GLY A 77 1.47 1.83 -25.96
CA GLY A 77 0.80 2.31 -27.02
C GLY A 77 0.08 3.47 -26.75
N GLY A 78 0.11 3.64 -25.81
CA GLY A 78 -0.71 4.68 -25.57
C GLY A 78 -0.72 5.14 -24.59
#